data_5337ded24eb939cf4a06a76571353497
#
_entry.id   5337ded24eb939cf4a06a76571353497
#
_cell.length_a   1.000
_cell.length_b   1.000
_cell.length_c   1.000
_cell.angle_alpha   90.00
_cell.angle_beta   90.00
_cell.angle_gamma   90.00
#
_symmetry.space_group_name_H-M   'P 1'
#
loop_
_entity.id
_entity.type
_entity.pdbx_description
1 polymer ?
#
loop_
_entity_poly.entity_id
_entity_poly.type
_entity_poly.pdbx_seq_one_letter_code
_entity_poly.pdbx_strand_id
1 'polypeptide(L)'
;ANQRFGFSAKQTLNIMQSLYEHHKVLTYPRTDSRYLTTDVAETLRERVEAIAVGPYRSFTNTVLKGKITPKKSFVNNQKVSDHHAIIPTEQPVILAQLSVDERKIFDLVVRRFLAVLYPPYEYEQTKITLECEGETFFAEGNVPLNRGYKEVTAPDGDESGKVFPALKEGEVIRDFSLKKTEGKTKPPARFTEGTLLKAMENPVKYMQQKDAKAAKTLQETGGLGTVATRADIIDKLFGSYLIEKKENEIFITSKAKQLLALVPEDLKKPELTAEWESRLSAIAKGKASDRKFMREIATYTKELMKQIQNGTGTFRHDNLTNKICPECGKRLLLVNGKQGKLYVCQDRECGYKERISRLTNARCPVCHKKMELVGAKDRQKFVCSCGHKESMQAFENRRKKEGAGVSKKDVANYMKKMKKEEKQPLNNALADALANLKL
;
A
#
# COMPACT_ATOMS: atom_id res chain seq x y z
N ALA A 1 -2.13 -5.04 2.72
CA ALA A 1 -2.57 -3.67 3.03
C ALA A 1 -2.75 -2.84 1.75
N ASN A 2 -1.71 -2.69 0.93
CA ASN A 2 -1.77 -1.88 -0.30
C ASN A 2 -2.87 -2.35 -1.26
N GLN A 3 -2.94 -3.65 -1.54
CA GLN A 3 -3.96 -4.21 -2.44
C GLN A 3 -5.39 -4.06 -1.93
N ARG A 4 -5.63 -4.29 -0.62
CA ARG A 4 -6.99 -4.26 -0.03
C ARG A 4 -7.47 -2.87 0.35
N PHE A 5 -6.57 -2.01 0.84
CA PHE A 5 -6.93 -0.74 1.45
C PHE A 5 -6.28 0.47 0.78
N GLY A 6 -5.43 0.26 -0.23
CA GLY A 6 -4.69 1.34 -0.90
C GLY A 6 -3.61 2.00 -0.04
N PHE A 7 -3.27 1.42 1.13
CA PHE A 7 -2.26 1.99 2.03
C PHE A 7 -0.88 2.00 1.38
N SER A 8 -0.15 3.09 1.59
CA SER A 8 1.25 3.15 1.17
C SER A 8 2.12 2.22 2.03
N ALA A 9 3.31 1.90 1.53
CA ALA A 9 4.28 1.12 2.27
C ALA A 9 4.65 1.79 3.61
N LYS A 10 4.89 3.10 3.59
CA LYS A 10 5.21 3.91 4.78
C LYS A 10 4.05 3.97 5.76
N GLN A 11 2.83 4.20 5.27
CA GLN A 11 1.62 4.21 6.11
C GLN A 11 1.42 2.85 6.79
N THR A 12 1.56 1.75 6.05
CA THR A 12 1.43 0.39 6.60
C THR A 12 2.45 0.15 7.70
N LEU A 13 3.72 0.51 7.47
CA LEU A 13 4.78 0.35 8.47
C LEU A 13 4.51 1.18 9.73
N ASN A 14 4.08 2.44 9.58
CA ASN A 14 3.77 3.30 10.73
C ASN A 14 2.62 2.75 11.56
N ILE A 15 1.57 2.22 10.93
CA ILE A 15 0.45 1.59 11.62
C ILE A 15 0.92 0.34 12.37
N MET A 16 1.72 -0.51 11.74
CA MET A 16 2.29 -1.70 12.38
C MET A 16 3.19 -1.34 13.56
N GLN A 17 3.97 -0.27 13.43
CA GLN A 17 4.83 0.23 14.51
C GLN A 17 3.99 0.74 15.70
N SER A 18 2.87 1.41 15.45
CA SER A 18 1.91 1.79 16.51
C SER A 18 1.32 0.58 17.21
N LEU A 19 0.92 -0.46 16.47
CA LEU A 19 0.39 -1.71 17.03
C LEU A 19 1.44 -2.46 17.89
N TYR A 20 2.72 -2.34 17.54
CA TYR A 20 3.84 -2.91 18.30
C TYR A 20 4.23 -2.06 19.51
N GLU A 21 4.45 -0.74 19.34
CA GLU A 21 5.04 0.11 20.37
C GLU A 21 4.00 0.60 21.40
N HIS A 22 2.84 1.08 20.92
CA HIS A 22 1.81 1.68 21.77
C HIS A 22 0.83 0.64 22.30
N HIS A 23 0.24 -0.14 21.39
CA HIS A 23 -0.75 -1.15 21.77
C HIS A 23 -0.13 -2.46 22.23
N LYS A 24 1.10 -2.76 21.83
CA LYS A 24 1.85 -3.99 22.16
C LYS A 24 1.13 -5.28 21.80
N VAL A 25 0.24 -5.21 20.79
CA VAL A 25 -0.60 -6.33 20.35
C VAL A 25 -0.03 -7.10 19.16
N LEU A 26 1.05 -6.60 18.53
CA LEU A 26 1.81 -7.29 17.49
C LEU A 26 3.28 -7.38 17.86
N THR A 27 3.98 -8.36 17.30
CA THR A 27 5.43 -8.49 17.40
C THR A 27 6.15 -7.51 16.47
N TYR A 28 7.46 -7.41 16.56
CA TYR A 28 8.27 -6.42 15.86
C TYR A 28 8.02 -6.40 14.34
N PRO A 29 7.68 -5.24 13.74
CA PRO A 29 7.19 -5.18 12.37
C PRO A 29 8.28 -5.23 11.27
N ARG A 30 9.55 -5.02 11.63
CA ARG A 30 10.65 -4.98 10.66
C ARG A 30 11.41 -6.30 10.68
N THR A 31 10.80 -7.34 10.14
CA THR A 31 11.38 -8.67 10.02
C THR A 31 11.33 -9.17 8.58
N ASP A 32 12.31 -9.91 8.16
CA ASP A 32 12.37 -10.65 6.91
C ASP A 32 11.87 -12.09 7.06
N SER A 33 11.76 -12.58 8.29
CA SER A 33 11.32 -13.93 8.56
C SER A 33 9.79 -14.09 8.44
N ARG A 34 9.41 -15.25 7.90
CA ARG A 34 8.02 -15.74 7.85
C ARG A 34 7.81 -16.93 8.77
N TYR A 35 8.81 -17.22 9.60
CA TYR A 35 8.85 -18.39 10.48
C TYR A 35 8.88 -17.95 11.94
N LEU A 36 8.45 -18.87 12.80
CA LEU A 36 8.55 -18.77 14.25
C LEU A 36 9.69 -19.66 14.74
N THR A 37 10.22 -19.35 15.90
CA THR A 37 11.13 -20.21 16.65
C THR A 37 10.35 -21.21 17.50
N THR A 38 11.01 -22.23 18.00
CA THR A 38 10.39 -23.28 18.83
C THR A 38 9.86 -22.74 20.15
N ASP A 39 10.58 -21.83 20.78
CA ASP A 39 10.16 -21.14 22.02
C ASP A 39 8.89 -20.31 21.83
N VAL A 40 8.81 -19.53 20.74
CA VAL A 40 7.59 -18.79 20.37
C VAL A 40 6.43 -19.73 20.06
N ALA A 41 6.69 -20.89 19.50
CA ALA A 41 5.66 -21.88 19.21
C ALA A 41 5.01 -22.45 20.48
N GLU A 42 5.69 -22.46 21.62
CA GLU A 42 5.14 -22.88 22.91
C GLU A 42 4.06 -21.91 23.43
N THR A 43 4.17 -20.61 23.10
CA THR A 43 3.22 -19.58 23.53
C THR A 43 2.02 -19.39 22.59
N LEU A 44 1.89 -20.19 21.52
CA LEU A 44 0.83 -20.01 20.51
C LEU A 44 -0.57 -20.06 21.10
N ARG A 45 -0.80 -20.89 22.13
CA ARG A 45 -2.11 -21.02 22.78
C ARG A 45 -2.52 -19.71 23.47
N GLU A 46 -1.62 -19.13 24.25
CA GLU A 46 -1.83 -17.87 24.96
C GLU A 46 -2.10 -16.71 23.99
N ARG A 47 -1.38 -16.69 22.85
CA ARG A 47 -1.58 -15.70 21.77
C ARG A 47 -2.95 -15.84 21.10
N VAL A 48 -3.44 -17.07 20.92
CA VAL A 48 -4.78 -17.31 20.37
C VAL A 48 -5.84 -16.88 21.39
N GLU A 49 -5.63 -17.12 22.67
CA GLU A 49 -6.52 -16.67 23.75
C GLU A 49 -6.58 -15.15 23.85
N ALA A 50 -5.44 -14.46 23.71
CA ALA A 50 -5.35 -12.99 23.76
C ALA A 50 -6.16 -12.29 22.65
N ILE A 51 -6.33 -12.92 21.50
CA ILE A 51 -7.11 -12.39 20.37
C ILE A 51 -8.53 -12.96 20.29
N ALA A 52 -9.00 -13.70 21.30
CA ALA A 52 -10.35 -14.31 21.34
C ALA A 52 -11.47 -13.28 21.59
N VAL A 53 -11.49 -12.19 20.84
CA VAL A 53 -12.39 -11.05 21.01
C VAL A 53 -13.14 -10.73 19.73
N GLY A 54 -14.34 -10.18 19.86
CA GLY A 54 -15.13 -9.67 18.72
C GLY A 54 -15.28 -10.70 17.59
N PRO A 55 -14.94 -10.30 16.36
CA PRO A 55 -15.13 -11.15 15.17
C PRO A 55 -14.18 -12.37 15.10
N TYR A 56 -13.16 -12.42 15.97
CA TYR A 56 -12.20 -13.54 15.95
C TYR A 56 -12.60 -14.69 16.87
N ARG A 57 -13.56 -14.50 17.77
CA ARG A 57 -13.94 -15.47 18.79
C ARG A 57 -14.36 -16.84 18.23
N SER A 58 -15.08 -16.87 17.13
CA SER A 58 -15.48 -18.13 16.47
C SER A 58 -14.27 -18.91 15.97
N PHE A 59 -13.34 -18.21 15.33
CA PHE A 59 -12.13 -18.80 14.76
C PHE A 59 -11.16 -19.27 15.86
N THR A 60 -10.95 -18.46 16.91
CA THR A 60 -10.08 -18.83 18.03
C THR A 60 -10.64 -20.03 18.78
N ASN A 61 -11.95 -20.10 19.01
CA ASN A 61 -12.60 -21.26 19.64
C ASN A 61 -12.35 -22.56 18.85
N THR A 62 -12.37 -22.50 17.52
CA THR A 62 -12.06 -23.66 16.67
C THR A 62 -10.62 -24.13 16.89
N VAL A 63 -9.66 -23.21 16.93
CA VAL A 63 -8.26 -23.54 17.17
C VAL A 63 -8.03 -24.07 18.59
N LEU A 64 -8.67 -23.47 19.60
CA LEU A 64 -8.48 -23.81 21.02
C LEU A 64 -9.12 -25.13 21.43
N LYS A 65 -10.12 -25.64 20.67
CA LYS A 65 -10.70 -26.97 20.88
C LYS A 65 -9.69 -28.10 20.66
N GLY A 66 -8.68 -27.88 19.80
CA GLY A 66 -7.66 -28.85 19.48
C GLY A 66 -6.31 -28.57 20.16
N LYS A 67 -5.39 -29.51 19.98
CA LYS A 67 -3.97 -29.29 20.30
C LYS A 67 -3.31 -28.49 19.20
N ILE A 68 -2.73 -27.34 19.52
CA ILE A 68 -1.93 -26.57 18.57
C ILE A 68 -0.59 -27.29 18.38
N THR A 69 -0.39 -27.84 17.20
CA THR A 69 0.85 -28.58 16.88
C THR A 69 1.73 -27.71 15.98
N PRO A 70 2.97 -27.39 16.43
CA PRO A 70 3.94 -26.70 15.60
C PRO A 70 4.25 -27.49 14.32
N LYS A 71 4.13 -26.86 13.15
CA LYS A 71 4.42 -27.50 11.85
C LYS A 71 5.69 -26.89 11.26
N LYS A 72 6.51 -27.70 10.61
CA LYS A 72 7.73 -27.25 9.91
C LYS A 72 7.46 -26.19 8.83
N SER A 73 6.21 -26.03 8.39
CA SER A 73 5.78 -25.02 7.43
C SER A 73 5.83 -23.60 7.97
N PHE A 74 5.78 -23.41 9.31
CA PHE A 74 5.81 -22.09 9.95
C PHE A 74 6.73 -22.02 11.19
N VAL A 75 7.30 -23.12 11.65
CA VAL A 75 8.30 -23.17 12.74
C VAL A 75 9.61 -23.67 12.20
N ASN A 76 10.64 -22.83 12.22
CA ASN A 76 11.97 -23.18 11.74
C ASN A 76 13.01 -22.19 12.29
N ASN A 77 13.78 -22.59 13.29
CA ASN A 77 14.80 -21.76 13.94
C ASN A 77 15.90 -21.27 12.96
N GLN A 78 16.24 -22.07 11.96
CA GLN A 78 17.31 -21.69 10.98
C GLN A 78 16.85 -20.59 10.00
N LYS A 79 15.55 -20.35 9.89
CA LYS A 79 14.95 -19.32 9.03
C LYS A 79 14.48 -18.09 9.81
N VAL A 80 14.89 -17.98 11.04
CA VAL A 80 14.71 -16.80 11.89
C VAL A 80 16.09 -16.27 12.23
N SER A 81 16.35 -15.04 11.83
CA SER A 81 17.59 -14.32 12.15
C SER A 81 17.41 -13.58 13.48
N ASP A 82 17.24 -12.26 13.42
CA ASP A 82 17.09 -11.42 14.62
C ASP A 82 15.64 -11.40 15.14
N HIS A 83 14.66 -11.49 14.25
CA HIS A 83 13.25 -11.42 14.57
C HIS A 83 12.44 -12.48 13.83
N HIS A 84 11.51 -13.11 14.54
CA HIS A 84 10.55 -14.05 13.94
C HIS A 84 9.44 -13.32 13.17
N ALA A 85 8.55 -14.08 12.52
CA ALA A 85 7.40 -13.56 11.78
C ALA A 85 6.49 -12.66 12.66
N ILE A 86 5.80 -11.74 11.99
CA ILE A 86 4.83 -10.83 12.65
C ILE A 86 3.58 -11.61 13.01
N ILE A 87 3.30 -11.68 14.30
CA ILE A 87 2.13 -12.37 14.88
C ILE A 87 1.54 -11.53 16.04
N PRO A 88 0.33 -11.84 16.50
CA PRO A 88 -0.19 -11.27 17.75
C PRO A 88 0.69 -11.65 18.95
N THR A 89 0.74 -10.77 19.93
CA THR A 89 1.39 -11.03 21.23
C THR A 89 0.42 -11.73 22.18
N GLU A 90 0.88 -12.05 23.38
CA GLU A 90 0.06 -12.56 24.49
C GLU A 90 -0.78 -11.45 25.16
N GLN A 91 -0.57 -10.20 24.75
CA GLN A 91 -1.29 -9.06 25.30
C GLN A 91 -2.76 -9.08 24.87
N PRO A 92 -3.73 -9.07 25.80
CA PRO A 92 -5.15 -8.96 25.46
C PRO A 92 -5.45 -7.71 24.62
N VAL A 93 -6.18 -7.86 23.52
CA VAL A 93 -6.51 -6.75 22.64
C VAL A 93 -7.87 -6.13 22.98
N ILE A 94 -7.91 -4.80 23.07
CA ILE A 94 -9.13 -4.01 23.22
C ILE A 94 -9.40 -3.33 21.89
N LEU A 95 -10.21 -3.97 21.02
CA LEU A 95 -10.47 -3.49 19.66
C LEU A 95 -11.02 -2.05 19.62
N ALA A 96 -11.73 -1.60 20.64
CA ALA A 96 -12.27 -0.25 20.71
C ALA A 96 -11.18 0.83 20.80
N GLN A 97 -10.00 0.51 21.31
CA GLN A 97 -8.87 1.44 21.41
C GLN A 97 -8.09 1.58 20.10
N LEU A 98 -8.24 0.64 19.18
CA LEU A 98 -7.60 0.70 17.87
C LEU A 98 -8.36 1.64 16.95
N SER A 99 -7.64 2.50 16.23
CA SER A 99 -8.20 3.29 15.13
C SER A 99 -8.73 2.39 14.00
N VAL A 100 -9.49 2.97 13.08
CA VAL A 100 -10.04 2.22 11.93
C VAL A 100 -8.92 1.57 11.10
N ASP A 101 -7.83 2.30 10.86
CA ASP A 101 -6.73 1.79 10.04
C ASP A 101 -5.87 0.76 10.80
N GLU A 102 -5.67 0.94 12.09
CA GLU A 102 -5.03 -0.07 12.95
C GLU A 102 -5.82 -1.36 13.00
N ARG A 103 -7.15 -1.30 13.11
CA ARG A 103 -8.01 -2.51 13.04
C ARG A 103 -7.86 -3.24 11.72
N LYS A 104 -7.79 -2.53 10.59
CA LYS A 104 -7.59 -3.15 9.27
C LYS A 104 -6.27 -3.93 9.19
N ILE A 105 -5.18 -3.35 9.68
CA ILE A 105 -3.87 -4.01 9.68
C ILE A 105 -3.84 -5.16 10.69
N PHE A 106 -4.38 -4.94 11.89
CA PHE A 106 -4.50 -5.98 12.91
C PHE A 106 -5.31 -7.18 12.39
N ASP A 107 -6.46 -6.93 11.74
CA ASP A 107 -7.28 -7.99 11.12
C ASP A 107 -6.49 -8.81 10.10
N LEU A 108 -5.69 -8.18 9.24
CA LEU A 108 -4.84 -8.90 8.27
C LEU A 108 -3.85 -9.85 8.96
N VAL A 109 -3.20 -9.38 10.03
CA VAL A 109 -2.22 -10.18 10.77
C VAL A 109 -2.91 -11.31 11.52
N VAL A 110 -3.98 -11.01 12.25
CA VAL A 110 -4.75 -12.01 13.03
C VAL A 110 -5.31 -13.10 12.11
N ARG A 111 -5.95 -12.73 11.01
CA ARG A 111 -6.48 -13.72 10.06
C ARG A 111 -5.38 -14.57 9.45
N ARG A 112 -4.23 -13.98 9.11
CA ARG A 112 -3.08 -14.75 8.60
C ARG A 112 -2.52 -15.69 9.66
N PHE A 113 -2.41 -15.24 10.90
CA PHE A 113 -1.94 -16.05 12.04
C PHE A 113 -2.88 -17.23 12.30
N LEU A 114 -4.18 -16.99 12.41
CA LEU A 114 -5.16 -18.06 12.61
C LEU A 114 -5.20 -19.04 11.44
N ALA A 115 -5.13 -18.56 10.20
CA ALA A 115 -5.10 -19.41 9.00
C ALA A 115 -3.95 -20.42 8.99
N VAL A 116 -2.80 -20.06 9.57
CA VAL A 116 -1.64 -20.98 9.67
C VAL A 116 -1.91 -22.11 10.67
N LEU A 117 -2.74 -21.86 11.68
CA LEU A 117 -3.11 -22.82 12.73
C LEU A 117 -4.31 -23.69 12.34
N TYR A 118 -5.08 -23.28 11.33
CA TYR A 118 -6.24 -24.01 10.83
C TYR A 118 -5.84 -25.27 10.05
N PRO A 119 -6.80 -26.21 9.84
CA PRO A 119 -6.63 -27.33 8.92
C PRO A 119 -6.35 -26.84 7.49
N PRO A 120 -5.77 -27.69 6.62
CA PRO A 120 -5.63 -27.38 5.22
C PRO A 120 -6.99 -27.23 4.53
N TYR A 121 -7.00 -26.50 3.42
CA TYR A 121 -8.12 -26.50 2.48
C TYR A 121 -8.03 -27.79 1.66
N GLU A 122 -9.10 -28.59 1.69
CA GLU A 122 -9.20 -29.84 0.96
C GLU A 122 -10.26 -29.74 -0.11
N TYR A 123 -9.96 -30.20 -1.30
CA TYR A 123 -10.88 -30.15 -2.44
C TYR A 123 -10.65 -31.33 -3.37
N GLU A 124 -11.71 -31.74 -4.05
CA GLU A 124 -11.65 -32.67 -5.16
C GLU A 124 -11.42 -31.89 -6.45
N GLN A 125 -10.41 -32.29 -7.20
CA GLN A 125 -10.09 -31.67 -8.49
C GLN A 125 -10.47 -32.64 -9.61
N THR A 126 -11.37 -32.20 -10.49
CA THR A 126 -11.71 -32.91 -11.73
C THR A 126 -11.01 -32.23 -12.90
N LYS A 127 -10.19 -33.01 -13.63
CA LYS A 127 -9.57 -32.59 -14.90
C LYS A 127 -10.14 -33.43 -16.02
N ILE A 128 -10.63 -32.77 -17.05
CA ILE A 128 -11.21 -33.40 -18.23
C ILE A 128 -10.38 -32.98 -19.44
N THR A 129 -9.98 -33.96 -20.23
CA THR A 129 -9.36 -33.76 -21.53
C THR A 129 -10.31 -34.32 -22.58
N LEU A 130 -10.69 -33.49 -23.56
CA LEU A 130 -11.58 -33.85 -24.64
C LEU A 130 -10.83 -33.72 -25.97
N GLU A 131 -11.07 -34.66 -26.87
CA GLU A 131 -10.59 -34.60 -28.24
C GLU A 131 -11.74 -34.43 -29.20
N CYS A 132 -11.62 -33.53 -30.17
CA CYS A 132 -12.60 -33.30 -31.22
C CYS A 132 -11.84 -32.92 -32.49
N GLU A 133 -11.97 -33.72 -33.54
CA GLU A 133 -11.35 -33.48 -34.88
C GLU A 133 -9.85 -33.18 -34.80
N GLY A 134 -9.13 -33.87 -33.90
CA GLY A 134 -7.69 -33.69 -33.68
C GLY A 134 -7.30 -32.51 -32.79
N GLU A 135 -8.26 -31.72 -32.31
CA GLU A 135 -8.02 -30.61 -31.38
C GLU A 135 -8.33 -31.05 -29.95
N THR A 136 -7.47 -30.63 -29.00
CA THR A 136 -7.58 -31.00 -27.58
C THR A 136 -8.16 -29.84 -26.76
N PHE A 137 -9.18 -30.13 -25.96
CA PHE A 137 -9.81 -29.20 -25.05
C PHE A 137 -9.62 -29.62 -23.60
N PHE A 138 -9.39 -28.66 -22.72
CA PHE A 138 -9.16 -28.91 -21.29
C PHE A 138 -10.23 -28.20 -20.46
N ALA A 139 -10.74 -28.91 -19.47
CA ALA A 139 -11.60 -28.34 -18.44
C ALA A 139 -11.08 -28.75 -17.06
N GLU A 140 -11.13 -27.84 -16.11
CA GLU A 140 -10.72 -28.06 -14.73
C GLU A 140 -11.76 -27.46 -13.78
N GLY A 141 -12.15 -28.23 -12.76
CA GLY A 141 -13.04 -27.82 -11.70
C GLY A 141 -12.57 -28.33 -10.35
N ASN A 142 -12.85 -27.58 -9.30
CA ASN A 142 -12.51 -27.92 -7.92
C ASN A 142 -13.78 -27.86 -7.07
N VAL A 143 -14.09 -28.94 -6.35
CA VAL A 143 -15.21 -29.00 -5.41
C VAL A 143 -14.63 -29.00 -3.99
N PRO A 144 -14.92 -28.00 -3.15
CA PRO A 144 -14.44 -27.97 -1.78
C PRO A 144 -15.00 -29.14 -0.96
N LEU A 145 -14.13 -29.88 -0.29
CA LEU A 145 -14.48 -30.93 0.70
C LEU A 145 -14.39 -30.37 2.12
N ASN A 146 -13.33 -29.62 2.41
CA ASN A 146 -13.13 -28.97 3.69
C ASN A 146 -12.56 -27.57 3.47
N ARG A 147 -13.23 -26.52 3.93
CA ARG A 147 -12.80 -25.12 3.77
C ARG A 147 -11.52 -24.79 4.52
N GLY A 148 -11.25 -25.48 5.63
CA GLY A 148 -10.03 -25.31 6.39
C GLY A 148 -9.66 -23.83 6.64
N TYR A 149 -8.41 -23.44 6.35
CA TYR A 149 -7.94 -22.06 6.58
C TYR A 149 -8.68 -20.98 5.76
N LYS A 150 -9.41 -21.35 4.71
CA LYS A 150 -10.21 -20.40 3.93
C LYS A 150 -11.40 -19.85 4.71
N GLU A 151 -11.90 -20.55 5.70
CA GLU A 151 -12.91 -20.01 6.62
C GLU A 151 -12.48 -18.71 7.26
N VAL A 152 -11.19 -18.60 7.59
CA VAL A 152 -10.61 -17.41 8.22
C VAL A 152 -10.26 -16.32 7.21
N THR A 153 -9.73 -16.70 6.04
CA THR A 153 -9.16 -15.75 5.07
C THR A 153 -10.16 -15.22 4.06
N ALA A 154 -11.19 -15.99 3.74
CA ALA A 154 -12.24 -15.66 2.78
C ALA A 154 -13.59 -16.22 3.26
N PRO A 155 -14.15 -15.70 4.37
CA PRO A 155 -15.39 -16.23 4.94
C PRO A 155 -16.59 -16.11 3.99
N ASP A 156 -16.62 -15.04 3.17
CA ASP A 156 -17.69 -14.75 2.20
C ASP A 156 -17.31 -15.13 0.76
N GLY A 157 -16.21 -15.90 0.60
CA GLY A 157 -15.76 -16.33 -0.74
C GLY A 157 -16.77 -17.28 -1.38
N ASP A 158 -17.24 -16.93 -2.57
CA ASP A 158 -17.97 -17.86 -3.42
C ASP A 158 -16.98 -18.93 -3.93
N GLU A 159 -17.05 -20.09 -3.32
CA GLU A 159 -16.27 -21.27 -3.67
C GLU A 159 -17.10 -22.28 -4.46
N SER A 160 -18.19 -21.83 -5.11
CA SER A 160 -18.92 -22.66 -6.05
C SER A 160 -17.95 -23.08 -7.16
N GLY A 161 -17.26 -24.17 -6.92
CA GLY A 161 -16.38 -24.80 -7.90
C GLY A 161 -17.18 -25.20 -9.12
N LYS A 162 -16.55 -25.22 -10.28
CA LYS A 162 -17.18 -25.85 -11.45
C LYS A 162 -17.36 -27.33 -11.14
N VAL A 163 -18.59 -27.74 -10.97
CA VAL A 163 -18.97 -29.13 -10.83
C VAL A 163 -19.17 -29.68 -12.24
N PHE A 164 -18.43 -30.72 -12.58
CA PHE A 164 -18.63 -31.43 -13.84
C PHE A 164 -19.50 -32.65 -13.63
N PRO A 165 -20.24 -33.08 -14.67
CA PRO A 165 -20.92 -34.36 -14.63
C PRO A 165 -19.92 -35.49 -14.49
N ALA A 166 -20.34 -36.60 -13.94
CA ALA A 166 -19.51 -37.82 -13.89
C ALA A 166 -19.30 -38.35 -15.31
N LEU A 167 -18.08 -38.23 -15.80
CA LEU A 167 -17.65 -38.72 -17.12
C LEU A 167 -16.71 -39.90 -16.95
N LYS A 168 -16.77 -40.83 -17.93
CA LYS A 168 -15.84 -41.97 -18.00
C LYS A 168 -14.84 -41.76 -19.12
N GLU A 169 -13.68 -42.36 -18.96
CA GLU A 169 -12.65 -42.36 -20.01
C GLU A 169 -13.22 -43.07 -21.28
N GLY A 170 -13.04 -42.43 -22.44
CA GLY A 170 -13.59 -42.90 -23.71
C GLY A 170 -15.05 -42.58 -23.94
N GLU A 171 -15.75 -41.87 -23.05
CA GLU A 171 -17.12 -41.44 -23.22
C GLU A 171 -17.23 -40.40 -24.34
N VAL A 172 -18.23 -40.63 -25.26
CA VAL A 172 -18.49 -39.73 -26.38
C VAL A 172 -19.55 -38.69 -26.01
N ILE A 173 -19.18 -37.43 -26.00
CA ILE A 173 -20.11 -36.31 -25.78
C ILE A 173 -20.67 -35.91 -27.13
N ARG A 174 -21.99 -36.03 -27.33
CA ARG A 174 -22.66 -35.75 -28.62
C ARG A 174 -23.27 -34.36 -28.69
N ASP A 175 -23.78 -33.83 -27.59
CA ASP A 175 -24.42 -32.53 -27.54
C ASP A 175 -23.46 -31.49 -27.01
N PHE A 176 -22.77 -30.77 -27.90
CA PHE A 176 -21.87 -29.69 -27.57
C PHE A 176 -21.94 -28.53 -28.55
N SER A 177 -21.55 -27.35 -28.13
CA SER A 177 -21.37 -26.20 -29.00
C SER A 177 -19.96 -25.63 -28.86
N LEU A 178 -19.30 -25.36 -29.99
CA LEU A 178 -17.99 -24.70 -30.01
C LEU A 178 -18.16 -23.21 -30.26
N LYS A 179 -17.55 -22.40 -29.41
CA LYS A 179 -17.50 -20.94 -29.57
C LYS A 179 -16.06 -20.47 -29.68
N LYS A 180 -15.70 -19.96 -30.84
CA LYS A 180 -14.42 -19.27 -31.04
C LYS A 180 -14.46 -17.93 -30.34
N THR A 181 -13.49 -17.66 -29.48
CA THR A 181 -13.31 -16.36 -28.84
C THR A 181 -11.96 -15.77 -29.24
N GLU A 182 -11.95 -14.46 -29.49
CA GLU A 182 -10.74 -13.73 -29.82
C GLU A 182 -10.40 -12.79 -28.66
N GLY A 183 -9.13 -12.71 -28.33
CA GLY A 183 -8.60 -11.81 -27.31
C GLY A 183 -7.29 -11.17 -27.75
N LYS A 184 -6.97 -10.04 -27.13
CA LYS A 184 -5.65 -9.39 -27.32
C LYS A 184 -4.86 -9.51 -26.03
N THR A 185 -3.58 -9.85 -26.15
CA THR A 185 -2.65 -9.81 -25.04
C THR A 185 -2.55 -8.38 -24.50
N LYS A 186 -2.46 -8.28 -23.18
CA LYS A 186 -2.27 -6.99 -22.50
C LYS A 186 -0.82 -6.89 -22.01
N PRO A 187 -0.21 -5.68 -22.00
CA PRO A 187 1.09 -5.50 -21.38
C PRO A 187 1.02 -5.84 -19.89
N PRO A 188 2.16 -6.17 -19.26
CA PRO A 188 2.21 -6.40 -17.82
C PRO A 188 1.62 -5.21 -17.05
N ALA A 189 0.94 -5.50 -15.94
CA ALA A 189 0.40 -4.46 -15.07
C ALA A 189 1.53 -3.57 -14.52
N ARG A 190 1.25 -2.29 -14.34
CA ARG A 190 2.19 -1.35 -13.71
C ARG A 190 2.41 -1.71 -12.25
N PHE A 191 3.52 -1.23 -11.71
CA PHE A 191 3.78 -1.41 -10.28
C PHE A 191 2.76 -0.65 -9.44
N THR A 192 2.34 -1.30 -8.36
CA THR A 192 1.81 -0.66 -7.17
C THR A 192 2.92 -0.61 -6.11
N GLU A 193 2.74 0.12 -5.01
CA GLU A 193 3.75 0.12 -3.94
C GLU A 193 4.00 -1.30 -3.39
N GLY A 194 2.94 -2.11 -3.26
CA GLY A 194 3.07 -3.49 -2.80
C GLY A 194 3.85 -4.39 -3.76
N THR A 195 3.61 -4.25 -5.08
CA THR A 195 4.36 -5.03 -6.08
C THR A 195 5.77 -4.51 -6.29
N LEU A 196 6.02 -3.21 -6.10
CA LEU A 196 7.37 -2.63 -6.11
C LEU A 196 8.20 -3.14 -4.92
N LEU A 197 7.64 -3.17 -3.70
CA LEU A 197 8.29 -3.78 -2.54
C LEU A 197 8.69 -5.24 -2.82
N LYS A 198 7.79 -6.01 -3.42
CA LYS A 198 8.06 -7.40 -3.78
C LYS A 198 9.15 -7.52 -4.86
N ALA A 199 9.22 -6.58 -5.81
CA ALA A 199 10.27 -6.51 -6.80
C ALA A 199 11.63 -6.13 -6.19
N MET A 200 11.64 -5.24 -5.20
CA MET A 200 12.86 -4.91 -4.43
C MET A 200 13.35 -6.10 -3.60
N GLU A 201 12.44 -6.89 -3.01
CA GLU A 201 12.76 -8.10 -2.27
C GLU A 201 13.35 -9.20 -3.18
N ASN A 202 12.84 -9.32 -4.40
CA ASN A 202 13.32 -10.29 -5.40
C ASN A 202 13.50 -9.63 -6.77
N PRO A 203 14.61 -8.91 -7.00
CA PRO A 203 14.85 -8.17 -8.23
C PRO A 203 15.31 -9.02 -9.39
N VAL A 204 15.55 -10.33 -9.20
CA VAL A 204 16.10 -11.25 -10.21
C VAL A 204 15.33 -11.23 -11.53
N LYS A 205 14.02 -11.06 -11.49
CA LYS A 205 13.17 -10.96 -12.70
C LYS A 205 13.44 -9.74 -13.57
N TYR A 206 14.10 -8.72 -13.02
CA TYR A 206 14.38 -7.43 -13.66
C TYR A 206 15.86 -7.27 -14.01
N MET A 207 16.69 -8.25 -13.73
CA MET A 207 18.09 -8.25 -14.12
C MET A 207 18.21 -8.42 -15.65
N GLN A 208 19.10 -7.64 -16.24
CA GLN A 208 19.32 -7.68 -17.70
C GLN A 208 20.08 -8.93 -18.12
N GLN A 209 21.02 -9.37 -17.29
CA GLN A 209 21.79 -10.58 -17.52
C GLN A 209 21.36 -11.64 -16.53
N LYS A 210 21.20 -12.89 -17.00
CA LYS A 210 20.93 -14.05 -16.15
C LYS A 210 22.23 -14.51 -15.45
N ASP A 211 22.83 -13.64 -14.66
CA ASP A 211 23.94 -14.02 -13.80
C ASP A 211 23.41 -14.80 -12.59
N ALA A 212 23.55 -16.12 -12.65
CA ALA A 212 23.09 -17.01 -11.58
C ALA A 212 23.77 -16.73 -10.23
N LYS A 213 25.01 -16.24 -10.23
CA LYS A 213 25.74 -15.91 -9.02
C LYS A 213 25.20 -14.62 -8.39
N ALA A 214 25.02 -13.58 -9.19
CA ALA A 214 24.40 -12.32 -8.73
C ALA A 214 22.96 -12.54 -8.25
N ALA A 215 22.17 -13.33 -8.98
CA ALA A 215 20.81 -13.70 -8.60
C ALA A 215 20.77 -14.43 -7.25
N LYS A 216 21.67 -15.40 -7.03
CA LYS A 216 21.79 -16.10 -5.76
C LYS A 216 22.17 -15.16 -4.62
N THR A 217 23.16 -14.30 -4.83
CA THR A 217 23.59 -13.31 -3.83
C THR A 217 22.42 -12.42 -3.42
N LEU A 218 21.67 -11.84 -4.38
CA LEU A 218 20.52 -10.98 -4.08
C LEU A 218 19.41 -11.73 -3.33
N GLN A 219 19.20 -13.01 -3.61
CA GLN A 219 18.24 -13.82 -2.85
C GLN A 219 18.71 -14.08 -1.41
N GLU A 220 20.00 -14.34 -1.21
CA GLU A 220 20.59 -14.60 0.12
C GLU A 220 20.66 -13.31 0.98
N THR A 221 20.87 -12.16 0.37
CA THR A 221 20.99 -10.87 1.07
C THR A 221 19.68 -10.09 1.15
N GLY A 222 18.59 -10.65 0.63
CA GLY A 222 17.24 -10.08 0.72
C GLY A 222 16.92 -9.01 -0.33
N GLY A 223 17.68 -8.91 -1.43
CA GLY A 223 17.37 -8.04 -2.57
C GLY A 223 17.88 -6.60 -2.44
N LEU A 224 17.11 -5.64 -2.96
CA LEU A 224 17.47 -4.22 -2.95
C LEU A 224 16.92 -3.53 -1.69
N GLY A 225 17.79 -2.90 -0.92
CA GLY A 225 17.47 -2.33 0.38
C GLY A 225 17.12 -3.39 1.42
N THR A 226 16.95 -2.96 2.66
CA THR A 226 16.56 -3.83 3.77
C THR A 226 15.06 -3.70 4.07
N VAL A 227 14.51 -4.61 4.86
CA VAL A 227 13.11 -4.52 5.35
C VAL A 227 12.85 -3.18 6.03
N ALA A 228 13.85 -2.66 6.76
CA ALA A 228 13.73 -1.40 7.47
C ALA A 228 13.74 -0.17 6.55
N THR A 229 14.37 -0.25 5.37
CA THR A 229 14.64 0.92 4.52
C THR A 229 13.77 1.02 3.28
N ARG A 230 13.20 -0.08 2.78
CA ARG A 230 12.42 -0.10 1.51
C ARG A 230 11.25 0.88 1.50
N ALA A 231 10.49 0.95 2.59
CA ALA A 231 9.36 1.86 2.68
C ALA A 231 9.80 3.33 2.58
N ASP A 232 10.91 3.68 3.23
CA ASP A 232 11.48 5.03 3.19
C ASP A 232 12.10 5.36 1.83
N ILE A 233 12.70 4.38 1.14
CA ILE A 233 13.19 4.54 -0.23
C ILE A 233 12.05 4.89 -1.17
N ILE A 234 10.94 4.16 -1.11
CA ILE A 234 9.77 4.42 -1.95
C ILE A 234 9.17 5.79 -1.64
N ASP A 235 9.01 6.13 -0.37
CA ASP A 235 8.51 7.44 0.06
C ASP A 235 9.43 8.58 -0.42
N LYS A 236 10.75 8.40 -0.35
CA LYS A 236 11.74 9.34 -0.88
C LYS A 236 11.66 9.50 -2.40
N LEU A 237 11.38 8.43 -3.15
CA LEU A 237 11.18 8.51 -4.60
C LEU A 237 9.95 9.36 -4.95
N PHE A 238 8.84 9.21 -4.22
CA PHE A 238 7.66 10.07 -4.34
C PHE A 238 7.97 11.51 -3.92
N GLY A 239 8.57 11.70 -2.75
CA GLY A 239 8.94 13.03 -2.24
C GLY A 239 9.90 13.80 -3.14
N SER A 240 10.76 13.11 -3.88
CA SER A 240 11.68 13.67 -4.87
C SER A 240 11.06 13.86 -6.25
N TYR A 241 9.77 13.51 -6.44
CA TYR A 241 9.07 13.55 -7.72
C TYR A 241 9.78 12.74 -8.83
N LEU A 242 10.35 11.60 -8.48
CA LEU A 242 10.92 10.65 -9.44
C LEU A 242 9.87 9.65 -9.91
N ILE A 243 8.93 9.33 -9.03
CA ILE A 243 7.75 8.54 -9.34
C ILE A 243 6.49 9.30 -8.91
N GLU A 244 5.38 9.02 -9.57
CA GLU A 244 4.06 9.55 -9.23
C GLU A 244 3.03 8.43 -9.15
N LYS A 245 1.99 8.62 -8.36
CA LYS A 245 0.90 7.66 -8.22
C LYS A 245 -0.35 8.20 -8.93
N LYS A 246 -0.94 7.39 -9.81
CA LYS A 246 -2.25 7.63 -10.40
C LYS A 246 -3.14 6.46 -10.00
N GLU A 247 -4.18 6.73 -9.23
CA GLU A 247 -4.97 5.72 -8.56
C GLU A 247 -4.08 4.85 -7.65
N ASN A 248 -3.90 3.58 -7.96
CA ASN A 248 -3.02 2.68 -7.22
C ASN A 248 -1.74 2.30 -8.00
N GLU A 249 -1.58 2.79 -9.22
CA GLU A 249 -0.45 2.49 -10.09
C GLU A 249 0.67 3.52 -9.97
N ILE A 250 1.91 3.07 -10.11
CA ILE A 250 3.12 3.91 -10.07
C ILE A 250 3.58 4.20 -11.49
N PHE A 251 3.87 5.46 -11.75
CA PHE A 251 4.40 5.97 -13.00
C PHE A 251 5.75 6.64 -12.77
N ILE A 252 6.69 6.40 -13.67
CA ILE A 252 7.94 7.13 -13.71
C ILE A 252 7.69 8.52 -14.28
N THR A 253 8.24 9.55 -13.65
CA THR A 253 8.12 10.93 -14.12
C THR A 253 9.12 11.23 -15.24
N SER A 254 8.90 12.29 -15.98
CA SER A 254 9.87 12.78 -16.97
C SER A 254 11.19 13.18 -16.30
N LYS A 255 11.14 13.79 -15.12
CA LYS A 255 12.33 14.07 -14.30
C LYS A 255 13.17 12.81 -14.07
N ALA A 256 12.54 11.70 -13.70
CA ALA A 256 13.25 10.45 -13.47
C ALA A 256 13.80 9.84 -14.75
N LYS A 257 13.07 9.92 -15.88
CA LYS A 257 13.55 9.46 -17.17
C LYS A 257 14.82 10.21 -17.59
N GLN A 258 14.83 11.53 -17.45
CA GLN A 258 15.99 12.35 -17.74
C GLN A 258 17.16 12.05 -16.79
N LEU A 259 16.89 11.90 -15.49
CA LEU A 259 17.91 11.51 -14.52
C LEU A 259 18.55 10.16 -14.88
N LEU A 260 17.72 9.16 -15.22
CA LEU A 260 18.22 7.85 -15.64
C LEU A 260 19.02 7.90 -16.93
N ALA A 261 18.74 8.84 -17.86
CA ALA A 261 19.55 9.03 -19.05
C ALA A 261 20.94 9.62 -18.74
N LEU A 262 21.08 10.35 -17.64
CA LEU A 262 22.34 10.99 -17.23
C LEU A 262 23.19 10.13 -16.30
N VAL A 263 22.55 9.20 -15.56
CA VAL A 263 23.22 8.32 -14.60
C VAL A 263 23.98 7.22 -15.35
N PRO A 264 25.23 6.91 -14.96
CA PRO A 264 26.00 5.79 -15.50
C PRO A 264 25.25 4.45 -15.42
N GLU A 265 25.46 3.58 -16.40
CA GLU A 265 24.69 2.34 -16.56
C GLU A 265 24.80 1.40 -15.36
N ASP A 266 25.97 1.31 -14.73
CA ASP A 266 26.20 0.40 -13.60
C ASP A 266 25.33 0.75 -12.38
N LEU A 267 25.06 2.05 -12.15
CA LEU A 267 24.18 2.50 -11.07
C LEU A 267 22.69 2.17 -11.28
N LYS A 268 22.29 1.75 -12.46
CA LYS A 268 20.91 1.41 -12.82
C LYS A 268 20.61 -0.09 -12.65
N LYS A 269 21.64 -0.89 -12.37
CA LYS A 269 21.56 -2.36 -12.39
C LYS A 269 21.57 -2.93 -10.97
N PRO A 270 20.72 -3.91 -10.67
CA PRO A 270 20.78 -4.67 -9.41
C PRO A 270 22.10 -5.42 -9.21
N GLU A 271 22.80 -5.74 -10.30
CA GLU A 271 24.06 -6.48 -10.32
C GLU A 271 25.16 -5.80 -9.51
N LEU A 272 25.21 -4.46 -9.51
CA LEU A 272 26.16 -3.70 -8.69
C LEU A 272 25.96 -3.98 -7.19
N THR A 273 24.70 -4.01 -6.75
CA THR A 273 24.37 -4.36 -5.35
C THR A 273 24.78 -5.81 -5.05
N ALA A 274 24.51 -6.74 -5.99
CA ALA A 274 24.91 -8.14 -5.81
C ALA A 274 26.43 -8.30 -5.67
N GLU A 275 27.20 -7.60 -6.48
CA GLU A 275 28.67 -7.60 -6.41
C GLU A 275 29.17 -7.11 -5.04
N TRP A 276 28.65 -5.97 -4.58
CA TRP A 276 29.07 -5.40 -3.31
C TRP A 276 28.68 -6.28 -2.12
N GLU A 277 27.47 -6.81 -2.11
CA GLU A 277 27.00 -7.73 -1.08
C GLU A 277 27.83 -9.05 -1.04
N SER A 278 28.19 -9.58 -2.21
CA SER A 278 29.09 -10.74 -2.31
C SER A 278 30.46 -10.46 -1.68
N ARG A 279 30.99 -9.25 -1.92
CA ARG A 279 32.30 -8.83 -1.35
C ARG A 279 32.22 -8.58 0.15
N LEU A 280 31.15 -7.93 0.62
CA LEU A 280 30.90 -7.75 2.06
C LEU A 280 30.76 -9.08 2.79
N SER A 281 30.03 -10.04 2.18
CA SER A 281 29.95 -11.41 2.71
C SER A 281 31.30 -12.13 2.78
N ALA A 282 32.18 -11.88 1.80
CA ALA A 282 33.53 -12.44 1.82
C ALA A 282 34.40 -11.82 2.94
N ILE A 283 34.23 -10.51 3.19
CA ILE A 283 34.91 -9.82 4.31
C ILE A 283 34.41 -10.37 5.65
N ALA A 284 33.11 -10.49 5.83
CA ALA A 284 32.51 -11.05 7.04
C ALA A 284 32.98 -12.48 7.35
N LYS A 285 33.31 -13.25 6.32
CA LYS A 285 33.88 -14.60 6.44
C LYS A 285 35.41 -14.63 6.57
N GLY A 286 36.08 -13.49 6.68
CA GLY A 286 37.55 -13.37 6.77
C GLY A 286 38.31 -13.74 5.48
N LYS A 287 37.59 -13.81 4.33
CA LYS A 287 38.18 -14.21 3.02
C LYS A 287 38.63 -13.02 2.17
N ALA A 288 38.33 -11.79 2.56
CA ALA A 288 38.67 -10.57 1.85
C ALA A 288 39.01 -9.44 2.81
N SER A 289 39.78 -8.45 2.35
CA SER A 289 40.19 -7.28 3.16
C SER A 289 39.19 -6.15 3.02
N ASP A 290 38.70 -5.65 4.15
CA ASP A 290 37.89 -4.44 4.31
C ASP A 290 38.60 -3.18 3.78
N ARG A 291 39.90 -3.01 4.11
CA ARG A 291 40.71 -1.88 3.65
C ARG A 291 40.87 -1.84 2.13
N LYS A 292 41.01 -3.01 1.49
CA LYS A 292 41.08 -3.11 0.03
C LYS A 292 39.73 -2.71 -0.56
N PHE A 293 38.63 -3.23 -0.03
CA PHE A 293 37.27 -2.91 -0.47
C PHE A 293 36.97 -1.41 -0.38
N MET A 294 37.33 -0.76 0.75
CA MET A 294 37.12 0.67 0.93
C MET A 294 37.91 1.53 -0.06
N ARG A 295 39.15 1.15 -0.37
CA ARG A 295 39.97 1.85 -1.39
C ARG A 295 39.37 1.73 -2.78
N GLU A 296 38.87 0.54 -3.14
CA GLU A 296 38.24 0.29 -4.44
C GLU A 296 36.92 1.07 -4.59
N ILE A 297 36.08 1.14 -3.54
CA ILE A 297 34.87 1.99 -3.54
C ILE A 297 35.25 3.48 -3.69
N ALA A 298 36.26 3.94 -2.99
CA ALA A 298 36.73 5.33 -3.13
C ALA A 298 37.22 5.64 -4.55
N THR A 299 37.95 4.71 -5.17
CA THR A 299 38.40 4.84 -6.57
C THR A 299 37.22 4.84 -7.54
N TYR A 300 36.31 3.87 -7.41
CA TYR A 300 35.07 3.79 -8.19
C TYR A 300 34.24 5.09 -8.10
N THR A 301 34.08 5.63 -6.89
CA THR A 301 33.34 6.88 -6.69
C THR A 301 34.00 8.06 -7.41
N LYS A 302 35.33 8.16 -7.38
CA LYS A 302 36.09 9.21 -8.08
C LYS A 302 35.94 9.08 -9.60
N GLU A 303 35.99 7.86 -10.13
CA GLU A 303 35.80 7.59 -11.57
C GLU A 303 34.38 7.92 -12.00
N LEU A 304 33.38 7.54 -11.20
CA LEU A 304 31.99 7.85 -11.43
C LEU A 304 31.73 9.37 -11.46
N MET A 305 32.33 10.11 -10.54
CA MET A 305 32.24 11.58 -10.51
C MET A 305 32.83 12.19 -11.79
N LYS A 306 33.99 11.70 -12.25
CA LYS A 306 34.60 12.14 -13.50
C LYS A 306 33.72 11.86 -14.72
N GLN A 307 33.10 10.66 -14.78
CA GLN A 307 32.16 10.32 -15.85
C GLN A 307 30.95 11.25 -15.87
N ILE A 308 30.38 11.57 -14.70
CA ILE A 308 29.25 12.49 -14.59
C ILE A 308 29.65 13.92 -15.00
N GLN A 309 30.81 14.41 -14.56
CA GLN A 309 31.30 15.74 -14.88
C GLN A 309 31.61 15.91 -16.37
N ASN A 310 32.16 14.88 -17.03
CA ASN A 310 32.47 14.86 -18.44
C ASN A 310 31.25 14.53 -19.34
N GLY A 311 30.12 14.18 -18.72
CA GLY A 311 28.88 13.88 -19.45
C GLY A 311 28.35 15.12 -20.19
N THR A 312 27.99 14.95 -21.46
CA THR A 312 27.42 16.02 -22.31
C THR A 312 25.91 16.17 -22.16
N GLY A 313 25.29 15.32 -21.35
CA GLY A 313 23.86 15.32 -21.14
C GLY A 313 23.36 16.55 -20.37
N THR A 314 22.29 17.16 -20.86
CA THR A 314 21.66 18.32 -20.21
C THR A 314 20.30 17.95 -19.62
N PHE A 315 20.06 18.32 -18.38
CA PHE A 315 18.76 18.19 -17.75
C PHE A 315 17.86 19.36 -18.18
N ARG A 316 16.67 19.05 -18.71
CA ARG A 316 15.65 20.05 -19.06
C ARG A 316 14.43 19.90 -18.18
N HIS A 317 14.03 20.97 -17.53
CA HIS A 317 12.81 20.98 -16.71
C HIS A 317 11.57 20.90 -17.60
N ASP A 318 10.74 19.86 -17.44
CA ASP A 318 9.48 19.73 -18.21
C ASP A 318 8.44 20.80 -17.86
N ASN A 319 8.53 21.35 -16.67
CA ASN A 319 7.69 22.41 -16.19
C ASN A 319 8.24 23.81 -16.53
N LEU A 320 9.22 23.89 -17.42
CA LEU A 320 9.74 25.15 -17.93
C LEU A 320 8.66 25.84 -18.76
N THR A 321 8.40 27.08 -18.45
CA THR A 321 7.40 27.91 -19.15
C THR A 321 8.07 28.91 -20.09
N ASN A 322 7.28 29.54 -20.95
CA ASN A 322 7.76 30.65 -21.78
C ASN A 322 7.85 31.99 -21.00
N LYS A 323 7.42 32.01 -19.74
CA LYS A 323 7.48 33.20 -18.90
C LYS A 323 8.91 33.46 -18.46
N ILE A 324 9.37 34.68 -18.54
CA ILE A 324 10.71 35.12 -18.20
C ILE A 324 10.73 35.69 -16.78
N CYS A 325 11.75 35.40 -16.04
CA CYS A 325 12.01 35.94 -14.72
C CYS A 325 12.29 37.46 -14.81
N PRO A 326 11.59 38.32 -14.07
CA PRO A 326 11.79 39.75 -14.14
C PRO A 326 13.13 40.19 -13.53
N GLU A 327 13.75 39.37 -12.68
CA GLU A 327 14.99 39.70 -12.00
C GLU A 327 16.25 39.29 -12.76
N CYS A 328 16.27 38.09 -13.41
CA CYS A 328 17.48 37.56 -14.03
C CYS A 328 17.31 37.20 -15.53
N GLY A 329 16.14 37.42 -16.14
CA GLY A 329 15.88 37.12 -17.55
C GLY A 329 15.82 35.63 -17.90
N LYS A 330 16.04 34.69 -16.97
CA LYS A 330 15.91 33.25 -17.21
C LYS A 330 14.44 32.82 -17.20
N ARG A 331 14.13 31.68 -17.78
CA ARG A 331 12.74 31.15 -17.83
C ARG A 331 12.25 30.72 -16.44
N LEU A 332 10.96 30.82 -16.22
CA LEU A 332 10.28 30.38 -15.00
C LEU A 332 9.76 28.96 -15.13
N LEU A 333 9.86 28.21 -14.02
CA LEU A 333 9.29 26.90 -13.85
C LEU A 333 7.89 27.02 -13.24
N LEU A 334 6.91 26.26 -13.73
CA LEU A 334 5.62 26.10 -13.10
C LEU A 334 5.69 24.97 -12.06
N VAL A 335 5.57 25.29 -10.79
CA VAL A 335 5.69 24.34 -9.69
C VAL A 335 4.37 24.23 -8.91
N ASN A 336 3.96 23.00 -8.65
CA ASN A 336 2.83 22.71 -7.77
C ASN A 336 3.34 22.68 -6.31
N GLY A 337 3.16 23.78 -5.58
CA GLY A 337 3.49 23.89 -4.17
C GLY A 337 2.39 23.36 -3.25
N LYS A 338 2.70 23.17 -1.96
CA LYS A 338 1.72 22.72 -0.93
C LYS A 338 0.48 23.61 -0.82
N GLN A 339 0.61 24.89 -1.15
CA GLN A 339 -0.47 25.90 -1.04
C GLN A 339 -1.03 26.37 -2.38
N GLY A 340 -0.69 25.72 -3.50
CA GLY A 340 -1.09 26.11 -4.85
C GLY A 340 0.09 26.23 -5.81
N LYS A 341 -0.17 26.69 -7.03
CA LYS A 341 0.83 26.80 -8.08
C LYS A 341 1.68 28.07 -7.96
N LEU A 342 2.95 27.93 -8.30
CA LEU A 342 3.96 28.98 -8.26
C LEU A 342 4.75 28.99 -9.58
N TYR A 343 5.10 30.19 -10.05
CA TYR A 343 6.26 30.36 -10.91
C TYR A 343 7.51 30.50 -10.05
N VAL A 344 8.57 29.76 -10.38
CA VAL A 344 9.86 29.80 -9.68
C VAL A 344 10.94 29.97 -10.74
N CYS A 345 11.92 30.83 -10.50
CA CYS A 345 13.04 30.96 -11.41
C CYS A 345 13.79 29.62 -11.54
N GLN A 346 14.21 29.26 -12.76
CA GLN A 346 15.02 28.06 -12.96
C GLN A 346 16.40 28.18 -12.30
N ASP A 347 16.86 29.41 -12.09
CA ASP A 347 18.08 29.71 -11.36
C ASP A 347 17.78 29.74 -9.87
N ARG A 348 18.41 28.82 -9.12
CA ARG A 348 18.24 28.72 -7.66
C ARG A 348 18.82 29.89 -6.91
N GLU A 349 19.88 30.51 -7.43
CA GLU A 349 20.54 31.67 -6.81
C GLU A 349 19.67 32.92 -6.92
N CYS A 350 18.92 33.09 -8.01
CA CYS A 350 17.99 34.19 -8.20
C CYS A 350 16.84 34.20 -7.18
N GLY A 351 16.32 33.00 -6.84
CA GLY A 351 15.34 32.85 -5.78
C GLY A 351 13.93 33.40 -6.08
N TYR A 352 13.67 34.03 -7.25
CA TYR A 352 12.38 34.62 -7.61
C TYR A 352 11.24 33.59 -7.57
N LYS A 353 10.11 33.99 -6.94
CA LYS A 353 8.88 33.19 -6.83
C LYS A 353 7.67 34.06 -6.98
N GLU A 354 6.73 33.65 -7.84
CA GLU A 354 5.44 34.32 -8.05
C GLU A 354 4.31 33.31 -7.86
N ARG A 355 3.36 33.62 -6.98
CA ARG A 355 2.20 32.74 -6.72
C ARG A 355 1.13 32.93 -7.79
N ILE A 356 0.72 31.84 -8.43
CA ILE A 356 -0.32 31.84 -9.47
C ILE A 356 -1.67 31.43 -8.91
N SER A 357 -1.69 30.47 -7.98
CA SER A 357 -2.93 30.01 -7.36
C SER A 357 -2.74 29.73 -5.87
N ARG A 358 -3.86 29.68 -5.16
CA ARG A 358 -3.92 29.31 -3.74
C ARG A 358 -4.91 28.18 -3.55
N LEU A 359 -4.46 27.07 -2.97
CA LEU A 359 -5.34 25.98 -2.59
C LEU A 359 -6.27 26.45 -1.46
N THR A 360 -7.56 26.21 -1.60
CA THR A 360 -8.59 26.62 -0.65
C THR A 360 -9.30 25.41 -0.04
N ASN A 361 -10.13 25.67 0.98
CA ASN A 361 -11.02 24.64 1.53
C ASN A 361 -12.36 24.54 0.77
N ALA A 362 -12.57 25.35 -0.27
CA ALA A 362 -13.74 25.29 -1.14
C ALA A 362 -13.78 23.92 -1.86
N ARG A 363 -14.93 23.27 -1.84
CA ARG A 363 -15.13 21.96 -2.47
C ARG A 363 -15.81 22.14 -3.83
N CYS A 364 -15.32 21.38 -4.81
CA CYS A 364 -15.92 21.34 -6.14
C CYS A 364 -17.30 20.67 -6.09
N PRO A 365 -18.33 21.24 -6.73
CA PRO A 365 -19.67 20.65 -6.74
C PRO A 365 -19.74 19.35 -7.56
N VAL A 366 -18.77 19.12 -8.48
CA VAL A 366 -18.76 17.95 -9.38
C VAL A 366 -18.01 16.78 -8.77
N CYS A 367 -16.80 17.00 -8.21
CA CYS A 367 -15.94 15.90 -7.76
C CYS A 367 -15.53 16.00 -6.28
N HIS A 368 -16.06 16.98 -5.54
CA HIS A 368 -15.84 17.23 -4.11
C HIS A 368 -14.37 17.44 -3.67
N LYS A 369 -13.43 17.54 -4.62
CA LYS A 369 -12.03 17.88 -4.33
C LYS A 369 -11.88 19.34 -3.97
N LYS A 370 -10.81 19.69 -3.24
CA LYS A 370 -10.46 21.08 -2.94
C LYS A 370 -10.18 21.85 -4.22
N MET A 371 -10.67 23.09 -4.29
CA MET A 371 -10.45 23.97 -5.43
C MET A 371 -9.32 24.97 -5.17
N GLU A 372 -8.63 25.36 -6.24
CA GLU A 372 -7.62 26.41 -6.24
C GLU A 372 -8.26 27.74 -6.60
N LEU A 373 -7.90 28.81 -5.88
CA LEU A 373 -8.23 30.18 -6.23
C LEU A 373 -7.14 30.72 -7.15
N VAL A 374 -7.50 31.10 -8.36
CA VAL A 374 -6.60 31.58 -9.43
C VAL A 374 -7.00 32.97 -9.87
N GLY A 375 -6.04 33.82 -10.14
CA GLY A 375 -6.24 35.18 -10.65
C GLY A 375 -5.92 36.30 -9.65
N ALA A 376 -5.83 37.54 -10.14
CA ALA A 376 -5.58 38.72 -9.32
C ALA A 376 -6.89 39.31 -8.75
N LYS A 377 -6.79 40.07 -7.68
CA LYS A 377 -7.85 40.62 -6.81
C LYS A 377 -9.30 40.58 -7.37
N ASP A 378 -9.59 41.27 -8.46
CA ASP A 378 -10.96 41.39 -8.97
C ASP A 378 -11.38 40.34 -9.99
N ARG A 379 -10.45 39.49 -10.44
CA ARG A 379 -10.66 38.43 -11.43
C ARG A 379 -10.40 37.02 -10.89
N GLN A 380 -10.57 36.82 -9.59
CA GLN A 380 -10.35 35.54 -8.96
C GLN A 380 -11.45 34.56 -9.33
N LYS A 381 -11.03 33.31 -9.61
CA LYS A 381 -11.92 32.18 -9.93
C LYS A 381 -11.49 30.95 -9.18
N PHE A 382 -12.45 30.16 -8.74
CA PHE A 382 -12.19 28.82 -8.25
C PHE A 382 -12.03 27.87 -9.43
N VAL A 383 -10.96 27.09 -9.42
CA VAL A 383 -10.64 26.10 -10.46
C VAL A 383 -10.39 24.75 -9.79
N CYS A 384 -11.03 23.71 -10.30
CA CYS A 384 -10.85 22.34 -9.82
C CYS A 384 -9.99 21.52 -10.81
N SER A 385 -9.28 20.52 -10.29
CA SER A 385 -8.53 19.56 -11.11
C SER A 385 -9.39 18.75 -12.09
N CYS A 386 -10.72 18.64 -11.86
CA CYS A 386 -11.66 18.00 -12.78
C CYS A 386 -12.08 18.89 -13.97
N GLY A 387 -11.56 20.14 -14.05
CA GLY A 387 -11.91 21.11 -15.09
C GLY A 387 -13.05 22.08 -14.70
N HIS A 388 -13.77 21.85 -13.62
CA HIS A 388 -14.81 22.77 -13.15
C HIS A 388 -14.21 24.12 -12.76
N LYS A 389 -14.86 25.22 -13.19
CA LYS A 389 -14.45 26.61 -12.91
C LYS A 389 -15.67 27.40 -12.49
N GLU A 390 -15.56 28.20 -11.41
CA GLU A 390 -16.61 29.10 -10.98
C GLU A 390 -16.03 30.44 -10.49
N SER A 391 -16.77 31.52 -10.69
CA SER A 391 -16.40 32.85 -10.16
C SER A 391 -16.61 32.89 -8.64
N MET A 392 -15.99 33.88 -7.96
CA MET A 392 -16.23 34.13 -6.53
C MET A 392 -17.71 34.28 -6.22
N GLN A 393 -18.40 35.04 -7.06
CA GLN A 393 -19.83 35.35 -6.89
C GLN A 393 -20.70 34.08 -7.09
N ALA A 394 -20.39 33.27 -8.08
CA ALA A 394 -21.08 31.98 -8.29
C ALA A 394 -20.89 31.02 -7.10
N PHE A 395 -19.67 30.94 -6.57
CA PHE A 395 -19.37 30.16 -5.39
C PHE A 395 -20.13 30.60 -4.14
N GLU A 396 -20.18 31.93 -3.90
CA GLU A 396 -20.94 32.48 -2.76
C GLU A 396 -22.46 32.24 -2.91
N ASN A 397 -23.00 32.42 -4.11
CA ASN A 397 -24.41 32.12 -4.38
C ASN A 397 -24.75 30.64 -4.18
N ARG A 398 -23.87 29.75 -4.62
CA ARG A 398 -24.01 28.32 -4.38
C ARG A 398 -23.97 27.97 -2.88
N ARG A 399 -23.01 28.53 -2.14
CA ARG A 399 -22.93 28.34 -0.68
C ARG A 399 -24.20 28.82 0.05
N LYS A 400 -24.77 29.93 -0.37
CA LYS A 400 -26.03 30.44 0.21
C LYS A 400 -27.18 29.48 -0.07
N LYS A 401 -27.27 28.93 -1.28
CA LYS A 401 -28.29 27.95 -1.66
C LYS A 401 -28.15 26.59 -0.93
N GLU A 402 -26.92 26.14 -0.71
CA GLU A 402 -26.61 24.90 -0.02
C GLU A 402 -26.72 24.99 1.52
N GLY A 403 -27.20 26.09 2.07
CA GLY A 403 -27.40 26.29 3.52
C GLY A 403 -26.08 26.44 4.31
N ALA A 404 -24.95 26.63 3.63
CA ALA A 404 -23.63 26.75 4.25
C ALA A 404 -23.36 28.14 4.88
N GLY A 405 -24.41 28.87 5.20
CA GLY A 405 -24.36 30.11 5.96
C GLY A 405 -24.46 29.94 7.49
N VAL A 406 -24.67 28.72 7.95
CA VAL A 406 -24.79 28.42 9.39
C VAL A 406 -23.40 28.40 10.02
N SER A 407 -23.09 29.37 10.86
CA SER A 407 -21.81 29.38 11.59
C SER A 407 -21.81 28.32 12.69
N LYS A 408 -20.62 27.89 13.17
CA LYS A 408 -20.51 27.03 14.37
C LYS A 408 -21.27 27.60 15.57
N LYS A 409 -21.39 28.93 15.62
CA LYS A 409 -22.11 29.67 16.67
C LYS A 409 -23.63 29.50 16.52
N ASP A 410 -24.15 29.49 15.29
CA ASP A 410 -25.57 29.25 15.01
C ASP A 410 -25.95 27.79 15.31
N VAL A 411 -25.11 26.81 14.97
CA VAL A 411 -25.28 25.40 15.34
C VAL A 411 -25.25 25.25 16.87
N ALA A 412 -24.31 25.91 17.55
CA ALA A 412 -24.23 25.88 19.02
C ALA A 412 -25.45 26.55 19.68
N ASN A 413 -25.96 27.64 19.10
CA ASN A 413 -27.17 28.32 19.58
C ASN A 413 -28.41 27.44 19.33
N TYR A 414 -28.53 26.82 18.17
CA TYR A 414 -29.60 25.88 17.87
C TYR A 414 -29.60 24.68 18.83
N MET A 415 -28.44 24.07 19.05
CA MET A 415 -28.28 22.96 20.03
C MET A 415 -28.60 23.38 21.46
N LYS A 416 -28.26 24.63 21.86
CA LYS A 416 -28.67 25.19 23.16
C LYS A 416 -30.18 25.39 23.25
N LYS A 417 -30.83 25.80 22.15
CA LYS A 417 -32.29 26.00 22.09
C LYS A 417 -33.02 24.66 22.20
N MET A 418 -32.56 23.62 21.46
CA MET A 418 -33.09 22.27 21.54
C MET A 418 -32.95 21.69 22.97
N LYS A 419 -31.79 21.83 23.62
CA LYS A 419 -31.57 21.38 25.01
C LYS A 419 -32.41 22.17 26.04
N LYS A 420 -32.86 23.41 25.70
CA LYS A 420 -33.74 24.20 26.57
C LYS A 420 -35.20 23.79 26.38
N GLU A 421 -35.57 23.40 25.17
CA GLU A 421 -36.90 22.87 24.83
C GLU A 421 -37.07 21.42 25.42
N GLU A 422 -36.04 20.58 25.39
CA GLU A 422 -36.02 19.25 26.04
C GLU A 422 -36.15 19.34 27.61
N LYS A 423 -35.77 20.48 28.21
CA LYS A 423 -35.86 20.69 29.66
C LYS A 423 -37.16 21.38 30.07
N GLN A 424 -38.02 21.77 29.17
CA GLN A 424 -39.37 22.19 29.54
C GLN A 424 -40.18 20.92 29.85
N PRO A 425 -40.77 20.83 31.05
CA PRO A 425 -41.63 19.69 31.35
C PRO A 425 -42.74 19.66 30.34
N LEU A 426 -42.91 18.55 29.64
CA LEU A 426 -44.08 18.25 28.85
C LEU A 426 -45.28 18.44 29.78
N ASN A 427 -46.11 19.46 29.43
CA ASN A 427 -47.36 19.70 30.13
C ASN A 427 -48.31 18.55 29.80
N ASN A 428 -48.14 17.45 30.48
CA ASN A 428 -48.90 16.24 30.30
C ASN A 428 -49.96 16.19 31.34
N ALA A 429 -51.21 16.50 30.95
CA ALA A 429 -52.41 16.33 31.78
C ALA A 429 -52.49 14.92 32.43
N LEU A 430 -51.77 13.96 31.88
CA LEU A 430 -51.63 12.61 32.40
C LEU A 430 -50.66 12.53 33.59
N ALA A 431 -49.61 13.36 33.62
CA ALA A 431 -48.66 13.41 34.73
C ALA A 431 -49.27 14.08 35.96
N ASP A 432 -50.07 15.14 35.75
CA ASP A 432 -50.84 15.79 36.82
C ASP A 432 -51.96 14.90 37.38
N ALA A 433 -52.61 14.10 36.51
CA ALA A 433 -53.60 13.14 36.93
C ALA A 433 -53.00 11.97 37.75
N LEU A 434 -51.81 11.52 37.41
CA LEU A 434 -51.09 10.47 38.14
C LEU A 434 -50.50 10.96 39.49
N ALA A 435 -50.13 12.24 39.58
CA ALA A 435 -49.63 12.84 40.84
C ALA A 435 -50.75 13.03 41.90
N ASN A 436 -52.02 13.06 41.49
CA ASN A 436 -53.18 13.20 42.34
C ASN A 436 -53.83 11.87 42.79
N LEU A 437 -53.34 10.74 42.32
CA LEU A 437 -53.73 9.42 42.81
C LEU A 437 -52.82 9.05 43.98
N LYS A 438 -53.28 9.38 45.22
CA LYS A 438 -52.73 8.81 46.45
C LYS A 438 -53.08 7.32 46.47
N LEU A 439 -52.11 6.48 46.31
CA LEU A 439 -52.11 5.08 46.77
C LEU A 439 -51.40 5.01 48.11
#